data_0e690aa10b6c663fd87d7be332a3735f
#
_entry.id   0e690aa10b6c663fd87d7be332a3735f
#
_cell.length_a   1.000
_cell.length_b   1.000
_cell.length_c   1.000
_cell.angle_alpha   90.00
_cell.angle_beta   90.00
_cell.angle_gamma   90.00
#
_symmetry.space_group_name_H-M   'P 1'
#
loop_
_entity.id
_entity.type
_entity.pdbx_description
1 polymer ?
#
loop_
_entity_poly.entity_id
_entity_poly.type
_entity_poly.pdbx_seq_one_letter_code
_entity_poly.pdbx_strand_id
1 'polypeptide(L)'
;MDKQDVLNCIDLIEKVPYATAVVCGAKSAYVTEPDEEIRYNVEMYYERKTIVKDLREAVKNDAIVKVAVYFKKEKAEESMKYFENVGKNLSTVLSGASWIDIANKTEGKGNAVKAICEKYSIAHEEAMAFGDYLNDMSLLESCGESYCMKNGHPTLKSLAKYVTEKTNDENGVMEVLKNL
;
A
#
# COMPACT_ATOMS: atom_id res chain seq x y z
N MET A 1 -2.92 -4.22 13.25
CA MET A 1 -4.26 -4.81 12.99
C MET A 1 -4.65 -5.73 14.13
N ASP A 2 -5.94 -5.82 14.45
CA ASP A 2 -6.46 -6.84 15.38
C ASP A 2 -6.26 -8.25 14.79
N LYS A 3 -5.98 -9.22 15.69
CA LYS A 3 -5.69 -10.60 15.26
C LYS A 3 -6.88 -11.26 14.56
N GLN A 4 -8.09 -11.02 15.04
CA GLN A 4 -9.28 -11.60 14.44
C GLN A 4 -9.56 -10.99 13.07
N ASP A 5 -9.34 -9.68 12.91
CA ASP A 5 -9.47 -9.02 11.61
C ASP A 5 -8.50 -9.59 10.57
N VAL A 6 -7.24 -9.88 10.97
CA VAL A 6 -6.26 -10.52 10.07
C VAL A 6 -6.70 -11.93 9.68
N LEU A 7 -7.19 -12.72 10.64
CA LEU A 7 -7.70 -14.07 10.35
C LEU A 7 -8.88 -14.03 9.39
N ASN A 8 -9.81 -13.11 9.59
CA ASN A 8 -10.96 -12.92 8.70
C ASN A 8 -10.51 -12.51 7.28
N CYS A 9 -9.47 -11.67 7.17
CA CYS A 9 -8.88 -11.31 5.86
C CYS A 9 -8.28 -12.54 5.17
N ILE A 10 -7.53 -13.37 5.88
CA ILE A 10 -6.96 -14.60 5.32
C ILE A 10 -8.07 -15.51 4.81
N ASP A 11 -9.09 -15.76 5.63
CA ASP A 11 -10.23 -16.63 5.27
C ASP A 11 -11.03 -16.09 4.07
N LEU A 12 -11.10 -14.77 3.91
CA LEU A 12 -11.71 -14.13 2.75
C LEU A 12 -10.87 -14.31 1.50
N ILE A 13 -9.55 -14.02 1.59
CA ILE A 13 -8.63 -14.05 0.46
C ILE A 13 -8.53 -15.47 -0.12
N GLU A 14 -8.51 -16.50 0.72
CA GLU A 14 -8.48 -17.90 0.28
C GLU A 14 -9.67 -18.29 -0.61
N LYS A 15 -10.77 -17.55 -0.56
CA LYS A 15 -11.98 -17.78 -1.38
C LYS A 15 -12.01 -16.95 -2.66
N VAL A 16 -11.09 -15.98 -2.80
CA VAL A 16 -11.07 -15.09 -3.97
C VAL A 16 -10.17 -15.67 -5.06
N PRO A 17 -10.68 -15.83 -6.31
CA PRO A 17 -9.90 -16.39 -7.41
C PRO A 17 -8.65 -15.57 -7.70
N TYR A 18 -7.56 -16.26 -7.98
CA TYR A 18 -6.25 -15.65 -8.34
C TYR A 18 -5.59 -14.79 -7.25
N ALA A 19 -6.17 -14.75 -6.05
CA ALA A 19 -5.63 -13.97 -4.93
C ALA A 19 -4.60 -14.78 -4.13
N THR A 20 -3.56 -14.10 -3.68
CA THR A 20 -2.57 -14.64 -2.75
C THR A 20 -2.34 -13.62 -1.64
N ALA A 21 -2.51 -14.05 -0.39
CA ALA A 21 -2.27 -13.21 0.77
C ALA A 21 -0.77 -13.11 1.09
N VAL A 22 -0.31 -11.90 1.38
CA VAL A 22 0.98 -11.62 2.01
C VAL A 22 0.70 -10.90 3.34
N VAL A 23 0.90 -11.59 4.44
CA VAL A 23 0.65 -11.06 5.78
C VAL A 23 1.88 -10.30 6.25
N CYS A 24 1.79 -8.98 6.33
CA CYS A 24 2.92 -8.10 6.65
C CYS A 24 2.95 -7.81 8.14
N GLY A 25 3.95 -8.37 8.82
CA GLY A 25 4.22 -8.16 10.24
C GLY A 25 5.40 -7.22 10.49
N ALA A 26 5.60 -6.89 11.76
CA ALA A 26 6.73 -6.07 12.20
C ALA A 26 8.10 -6.76 11.97
N LYS A 27 8.12 -8.09 11.96
CA LYS A 27 9.34 -8.89 11.78
C LYS A 27 9.59 -9.31 10.34
N SER A 28 8.53 -9.65 9.59
CA SER A 28 8.63 -10.21 8.23
C SER A 28 7.33 -10.06 7.45
N ALA A 29 7.41 -10.16 6.13
CA ALA A 29 6.27 -10.48 5.28
C ALA A 29 6.15 -12.01 5.17
N TYR A 30 4.97 -12.54 5.46
CA TYR A 30 4.68 -13.96 5.49
C TYR A 30 3.85 -14.36 4.28
N VAL A 31 4.25 -15.44 3.61
CA VAL A 31 3.55 -16.00 2.46
C VAL A 31 3.57 -17.55 2.57
N THR A 32 2.54 -18.21 2.08
CA THR A 32 2.58 -19.65 1.88
C THR A 32 3.46 -19.99 0.68
N GLU A 33 3.86 -21.27 0.50
CA GLU A 33 4.75 -21.68 -0.60
C GLU A 33 4.30 -21.06 -1.94
N PRO A 34 5.03 -20.05 -2.45
CA PRO A 34 4.62 -19.31 -3.65
C PRO A 34 5.06 -20.04 -4.90
N ASP A 35 4.26 -20.00 -5.97
CA ASP A 35 4.75 -20.33 -7.30
C ASP A 35 5.74 -19.26 -7.81
N GLU A 36 6.31 -19.47 -9.00
CA GLU A 36 7.38 -18.63 -9.55
C GLU A 36 6.94 -17.17 -9.75
N GLU A 37 5.72 -16.93 -10.24
CA GLU A 37 5.18 -15.59 -10.47
C GLU A 37 4.98 -14.83 -9.14
N ILE A 38 4.39 -15.48 -8.16
CA ILE A 38 4.16 -14.90 -6.83
C ILE A 38 5.51 -14.67 -6.13
N ARG A 39 6.43 -15.63 -6.23
CA ARG A 39 7.78 -15.51 -5.66
C ARG A 39 8.51 -14.30 -6.20
N TYR A 40 8.53 -14.11 -7.52
CA TYR A 40 9.16 -12.96 -8.16
C TYR A 40 8.59 -11.63 -7.63
N ASN A 41 7.27 -11.52 -7.55
CA ASN A 41 6.61 -10.29 -7.06
C ASN A 41 6.85 -10.06 -5.56
N VAL A 42 6.80 -11.10 -4.74
CA VAL A 42 7.11 -10.99 -3.30
C VAL A 42 8.58 -10.59 -3.10
N GLU A 43 9.50 -11.13 -3.89
CA GLU A 43 10.92 -10.78 -3.81
C GLU A 43 11.22 -9.35 -4.24
N MET A 44 10.47 -8.81 -5.19
CA MET A 44 10.62 -7.43 -5.64
C MET A 44 10.21 -6.40 -4.55
N TYR A 45 9.15 -6.69 -3.78
CA TYR A 45 8.57 -5.71 -2.85
C TYR A 45 8.93 -5.94 -1.38
N TYR A 46 9.40 -7.15 -1.01
CA TYR A 46 9.65 -7.50 0.39
C TYR A 46 11.08 -8.05 0.58
N GLU A 47 11.93 -7.26 1.23
CA GLU A 47 13.29 -7.69 1.55
C GLU A 47 13.29 -8.80 2.61
N ARG A 48 12.49 -8.62 3.69
CA ARG A 48 12.32 -9.66 4.72
C ARG A 48 11.04 -10.44 4.46
N LYS A 49 11.20 -11.68 4.08
CA LYS A 49 10.09 -12.60 3.80
C LYS A 49 10.30 -13.94 4.49
N THR A 50 9.22 -14.56 4.90
CA THR A 50 9.20 -15.87 5.55
C THR A 50 8.11 -16.73 4.92
N ILE A 51 8.52 -17.88 4.37
CA ILE A 51 7.58 -18.87 3.87
C ILE A 51 7.08 -19.67 5.07
N VAL A 52 5.76 -19.74 5.23
CA VAL A 52 5.06 -20.47 6.29
C VAL A 52 4.12 -21.50 5.69
N LYS A 53 3.82 -22.55 6.45
CA LYS A 53 2.83 -23.54 6.02
C LYS A 53 1.40 -23.03 6.11
N ASP A 54 1.14 -22.19 7.10
CA ASP A 54 -0.14 -21.52 7.34
C ASP A 54 0.10 -20.08 7.78
N LEU A 55 -0.51 -19.12 7.10
CA LEU A 55 -0.41 -17.68 7.44
C LEU A 55 -0.93 -17.36 8.84
N ARG A 56 -1.83 -18.18 9.37
CA ARG A 56 -2.37 -18.04 10.72
C ARG A 56 -1.31 -18.20 11.81
N GLU A 57 -0.18 -18.87 11.50
CA GLU A 57 0.97 -18.95 12.41
C GLU A 57 1.67 -17.58 12.58
N ALA A 58 1.74 -16.80 11.51
CA ALA A 58 2.30 -15.45 11.57
C ALA A 58 1.51 -14.55 12.53
N VAL A 59 0.17 -14.63 12.49
CA VAL A 59 -0.74 -13.86 13.34
C VAL A 59 -0.53 -14.15 14.85
N LYS A 60 -0.10 -15.36 15.19
CA LYS A 60 0.21 -15.74 16.57
C LYS A 60 1.52 -15.13 17.07
N ASN A 61 2.50 -15.00 16.19
CA ASN A 61 3.91 -14.78 16.53
C ASN A 61 4.44 -13.40 16.18
N ASP A 62 3.66 -12.56 15.49
CA ASP A 62 4.05 -11.23 15.07
C ASP A 62 2.92 -10.20 15.21
N ALA A 63 3.28 -8.93 15.28
CA ALA A 63 2.35 -7.81 15.20
C ALA A 63 2.08 -7.47 13.74
N ILE A 64 0.89 -7.80 13.23
CA ILE A 64 0.54 -7.59 11.83
C ILE A 64 0.13 -6.14 11.61
N VAL A 65 0.73 -5.50 10.62
CA VAL A 65 0.50 -4.09 10.25
C VAL A 65 -0.42 -3.96 9.05
N LYS A 66 -0.32 -4.86 8.06
CA LYS A 66 -1.24 -4.92 6.90
C LYS A 66 -1.32 -6.34 6.34
N VAL A 67 -2.36 -6.59 5.56
CA VAL A 67 -2.46 -7.75 4.68
C VAL A 67 -2.47 -7.25 3.24
N ALA A 68 -1.42 -7.58 2.48
CA ALA A 68 -1.38 -7.32 1.05
C ALA A 68 -1.97 -8.52 0.31
N VAL A 69 -2.67 -8.26 -0.79
CA VAL A 69 -3.26 -9.28 -1.65
C VAL A 69 -2.68 -9.12 -3.04
N TYR A 70 -1.95 -10.12 -3.49
CA TYR A 70 -1.45 -10.20 -4.85
C TYR A 70 -2.46 -10.87 -5.76
N PHE A 71 -2.69 -10.29 -6.92
CA PHE A 71 -3.54 -10.85 -7.97
C PHE A 71 -2.75 -11.13 -9.24
N LYS A 72 -2.79 -12.37 -9.68
CA LYS A 72 -2.26 -12.71 -11.00
C LYS A 72 -3.04 -11.99 -12.10
N LYS A 73 -2.37 -11.73 -13.24
CA LYS A 73 -2.96 -11.11 -14.44
C LYS A 73 -3.53 -9.72 -14.20
N GLU A 74 -2.93 -8.94 -13.28
CA GLU A 74 -3.32 -7.55 -13.00
C GLU A 74 -4.82 -7.38 -12.65
N LYS A 75 -5.38 -8.33 -11.89
CA LYS A 75 -6.80 -8.38 -11.57
C LYS A 75 -7.20 -7.69 -10.26
N ALA A 76 -6.32 -6.87 -9.70
CA ALA A 76 -6.58 -6.23 -8.41
C ALA A 76 -7.79 -5.28 -8.47
N GLU A 77 -7.89 -4.43 -9.49
CA GLU A 77 -8.97 -3.44 -9.61
C GLU A 77 -10.35 -4.12 -9.72
N GLU A 78 -10.52 -5.08 -10.60
CA GLU A 78 -11.78 -5.81 -10.76
C GLU A 78 -12.15 -6.65 -9.52
N SER A 79 -11.16 -6.96 -8.68
CA SER A 79 -11.30 -7.76 -7.46
C SER A 79 -11.63 -6.93 -6.22
N MET A 80 -11.56 -5.60 -6.28
CA MET A 80 -11.91 -4.71 -5.16
C MET A 80 -13.29 -5.00 -4.58
N LYS A 81 -14.26 -5.39 -5.41
CA LYS A 81 -15.63 -5.76 -5.02
C LYS A 81 -15.70 -6.86 -3.95
N TYR A 82 -14.70 -7.76 -3.88
CA TYR A 82 -14.67 -8.81 -2.86
C TYR A 82 -14.27 -8.27 -1.48
N PHE A 83 -13.71 -7.06 -1.42
CA PHE A 83 -13.12 -6.45 -0.22
C PHE A 83 -13.91 -5.23 0.27
N GLU A 84 -15.08 -4.94 -0.25
CA GLU A 84 -15.93 -3.81 0.17
C GLU A 84 -16.31 -3.87 1.67
N ASN A 85 -16.37 -5.08 2.23
CA ASN A 85 -16.78 -5.34 3.61
C ASN A 85 -15.75 -6.17 4.39
N VAL A 86 -14.46 -5.87 4.27
CA VAL A 86 -13.38 -6.61 4.96
C VAL A 86 -13.41 -6.49 6.49
N GLY A 87 -14.07 -5.45 7.02
CA GLY A 87 -14.19 -5.21 8.46
C GLY A 87 -14.50 -3.75 8.76
N LYS A 88 -15.18 -3.50 9.87
CA LYS A 88 -15.63 -2.14 10.26
C LYS A 88 -14.48 -1.15 10.41
N ASN A 89 -13.36 -1.61 10.95
CA ASN A 89 -12.18 -0.79 11.24
C ASN A 89 -11.08 -0.88 10.18
N LEU A 90 -11.31 -1.66 9.12
CA LEU A 90 -10.35 -1.85 8.04
C LEU A 90 -10.69 -1.01 6.82
N SER A 91 -9.67 -0.63 6.08
CA SER A 91 -9.74 -0.02 4.75
C SER A 91 -9.03 -0.89 3.75
N THR A 92 -9.50 -0.83 2.52
CA THR A 92 -8.91 -1.51 1.37
C THR A 92 -8.49 -0.47 0.36
N VAL A 93 -7.26 -0.56 -0.10
CA VAL A 93 -6.68 0.40 -1.05
C VAL A 93 -6.03 -0.34 -2.21
N LEU A 94 -6.33 0.07 -3.43
CA LEU A 94 -5.64 -0.40 -4.62
C LEU A 94 -4.23 0.22 -4.63
N SER A 95 -3.20 -0.60 -4.56
CA SER A 95 -1.79 -0.17 -4.46
C SER A 95 -0.97 -0.49 -5.72
N GLY A 96 -1.62 -1.02 -6.74
CA GLY A 96 -1.04 -1.32 -8.06
C GLY A 96 -1.98 -2.17 -8.90
N ALA A 97 -1.63 -2.43 -10.17
CA ALA A 97 -2.44 -3.25 -11.07
C ALA A 97 -2.70 -4.67 -10.52
N SER A 98 -1.72 -5.21 -9.77
CA SER A 98 -1.79 -6.55 -9.17
C SER A 98 -1.93 -6.55 -7.65
N TRP A 99 -2.04 -5.41 -6.97
CA TRP A 99 -1.95 -5.34 -5.51
C TRP A 99 -3.11 -4.58 -4.87
N ILE A 100 -3.65 -5.18 -3.80
CA ILE A 100 -4.58 -4.55 -2.86
C ILE A 100 -3.95 -4.59 -1.47
N ASP A 101 -3.99 -3.48 -0.74
CA ASP A 101 -3.57 -3.41 0.66
C ASP A 101 -4.79 -3.29 1.58
N ILE A 102 -4.84 -4.10 2.62
CA ILE A 102 -5.84 -4.07 3.69
C ILE A 102 -5.14 -3.70 4.99
N ALA A 103 -5.57 -2.61 5.63
CA ALA A 103 -5.00 -2.12 6.89
C ALA A 103 -6.08 -1.45 7.76
N ASN A 104 -5.73 -1.03 8.98
CA ASN A 104 -6.65 -0.23 9.78
C ASN A 104 -6.97 1.10 9.10
N LYS A 105 -8.20 1.59 9.21
CA LYS A 105 -8.63 2.89 8.67
C LYS A 105 -7.84 4.08 9.20
N THR A 106 -7.28 3.95 10.39
CA THR A 106 -6.44 4.98 11.02
C THR A 106 -5.01 4.98 10.50
N GLU A 107 -4.65 3.99 9.69
CA GLU A 107 -3.33 3.85 9.11
C GLU A 107 -3.34 4.37 7.67
N GLY A 108 -2.19 4.80 7.21
CA GLY A 108 -2.03 5.32 5.85
C GLY A 108 -0.97 6.39 5.77
N LYS A 109 -0.49 6.66 4.56
CA LYS A 109 0.61 7.59 4.29
C LYS A 109 0.29 9.01 4.76
N GLY A 110 -0.94 9.47 4.58
CA GLY A 110 -1.36 10.80 5.04
C GLY A 110 -1.34 10.95 6.56
N ASN A 111 -1.83 9.95 7.30
CA ASN A 111 -1.77 9.98 8.76
C ASN A 111 -0.34 9.90 9.29
N ALA A 112 0.54 9.15 8.62
CA ALA A 112 1.96 9.10 8.96
C ALA A 112 2.64 10.47 8.78
N VAL A 113 2.36 11.17 7.68
CA VAL A 113 2.88 12.54 7.46
C VAL A 113 2.34 13.50 8.50
N LYS A 114 1.05 13.50 8.81
CA LYS A 114 0.46 14.34 9.85
C LYS A 114 1.14 14.14 11.21
N ALA A 115 1.35 12.88 11.60
CA ALA A 115 2.05 12.55 12.85
C ALA A 115 3.52 13.05 12.87
N ILE A 116 4.22 12.99 11.71
CA ILE A 116 5.57 13.53 11.57
C ILE A 116 5.55 15.07 11.66
N CYS A 117 4.65 15.72 10.95
CA CYS A 117 4.51 17.17 10.97
C CYS A 117 4.20 17.68 12.39
N GLU A 118 3.26 17.06 13.10
CA GLU A 118 2.97 17.37 14.50
C GLU A 118 4.19 17.20 15.39
N LYS A 119 4.88 16.06 15.27
CA LYS A 119 6.06 15.75 16.11
C LYS A 119 7.19 16.77 15.94
N TYR A 120 7.39 17.28 14.74
CA TYR A 120 8.48 18.20 14.41
C TYR A 120 8.03 19.65 14.24
N SER A 121 6.75 19.96 14.53
CA SER A 121 6.16 21.30 14.38
C SER A 121 6.33 21.87 12.97
N ILE A 122 6.15 21.01 11.94
CA ILE A 122 6.18 21.38 10.52
C ILE A 122 4.78 21.79 10.11
N ALA A 123 4.62 22.97 9.53
CA ALA A 123 3.35 23.43 9.02
C ALA A 123 2.96 22.67 7.73
N HIS A 124 1.66 22.58 7.43
CA HIS A 124 1.16 21.92 6.24
C HIS A 124 1.82 22.44 4.95
N GLU A 125 2.01 23.76 4.87
CA GLU A 125 2.60 24.46 3.74
C GLU A 125 4.10 24.18 3.56
N GLU A 126 4.78 23.71 4.62
CA GLU A 126 6.20 23.35 4.59
C GLU A 126 6.44 21.89 4.19
N ALA A 127 5.36 21.10 4.07
CA ALA A 127 5.43 19.70 3.71
C ALA A 127 5.22 19.52 2.20
N MET A 128 6.08 18.73 1.57
CA MET A 128 6.00 18.35 0.16
C MET A 128 5.87 16.84 0.01
N ALA A 129 5.02 16.38 -0.92
CA ALA A 129 4.84 14.98 -1.21
C ALA A 129 4.82 14.68 -2.70
N PHE A 130 5.29 13.49 -3.06
CA PHE A 130 5.23 12.91 -4.39
C PHE A 130 4.48 11.58 -4.32
N GLY A 131 3.64 11.31 -5.33
CA GLY A 131 2.89 10.08 -5.43
C GLY A 131 2.60 9.70 -6.88
N ASP A 132 2.25 8.44 -7.12
CA ASP A 132 1.95 7.95 -8.46
C ASP A 132 0.65 7.13 -8.54
N TYR A 133 0.14 6.61 -7.42
CA TYR A 133 -1.03 5.74 -7.44
C TYR A 133 -2.08 6.10 -6.36
N LEU A 134 -3.24 5.42 -6.38
CA LEU A 134 -4.39 5.76 -5.54
C LEU A 134 -4.14 5.67 -4.02
N ASN A 135 -3.19 4.83 -3.60
CA ASN A 135 -2.75 4.74 -2.21
C ASN A 135 -1.97 5.96 -1.71
N ASP A 136 -1.62 6.91 -2.61
CA ASP A 136 -0.95 8.16 -2.28
C ASP A 136 -1.92 9.34 -2.12
N MET A 137 -3.24 9.16 -2.35
CA MET A 137 -4.21 10.25 -2.27
C MET A 137 -4.13 10.98 -0.93
N SER A 138 -4.24 10.25 0.18
CA SER A 138 -4.17 10.84 1.52
C SER A 138 -2.81 11.47 1.85
N LEU A 139 -1.72 10.98 1.25
CA LEU A 139 -0.39 11.56 1.35
C LEU A 139 -0.37 12.96 0.71
N LEU A 140 -0.81 13.07 -0.54
CA LEU A 140 -0.83 14.32 -1.28
C LEU A 140 -1.77 15.36 -0.62
N GLU A 141 -2.94 14.94 -0.13
CA GLU A 141 -3.88 15.79 0.62
C GLU A 141 -3.32 16.30 1.95
N SER A 142 -2.30 15.65 2.49
CA SER A 142 -1.71 15.99 3.79
C SER A 142 -0.51 16.94 3.68
N CYS A 143 -0.16 17.39 2.48
CA CYS A 143 0.98 18.27 2.21
C CYS A 143 0.55 19.50 1.40
N GLY A 144 1.08 20.66 1.74
CA GLY A 144 0.80 21.91 1.04
C GLY A 144 1.37 21.97 -0.38
N GLU A 145 2.49 21.26 -0.61
CA GLU A 145 3.06 21.04 -1.94
C GLU A 145 2.93 19.57 -2.33
N SER A 146 2.08 19.28 -3.33
CA SER A 146 1.79 17.91 -3.75
C SER A 146 1.98 17.70 -5.25
N TYR A 147 2.75 16.67 -5.59
CA TYR A 147 3.15 16.34 -6.95
C TYR A 147 2.69 14.92 -7.31
N CYS A 148 1.93 14.79 -8.39
CA CYS A 148 1.70 13.50 -9.02
C CYS A 148 2.75 13.25 -10.10
N MET A 149 3.30 12.04 -10.16
CA MET A 149 4.25 11.67 -11.21
C MET A 149 3.60 11.72 -12.59
N LYS A 150 4.37 12.06 -13.64
CA LYS A 150 3.88 12.13 -15.04
C LYS A 150 3.17 10.85 -15.49
N ASN A 151 3.66 9.70 -15.09
CA ASN A 151 3.06 8.38 -15.36
C ASN A 151 2.06 7.94 -14.28
N GLY A 152 1.70 8.82 -13.33
CA GLY A 152 0.79 8.50 -12.25
C GLY A 152 -0.67 8.33 -12.70
N HIS A 153 -1.49 7.77 -11.82
CA HIS A 153 -2.90 7.50 -12.06
C HIS A 153 -3.70 8.78 -12.36
N PRO A 154 -4.63 8.79 -13.34
CA PRO A 154 -5.38 9.99 -13.72
C PRO A 154 -6.12 10.68 -12.58
N THR A 155 -6.74 9.91 -11.68
CA THR A 155 -7.41 10.46 -10.50
C THR A 155 -6.43 11.18 -9.58
N LEU A 156 -5.22 10.64 -9.38
CA LEU A 156 -4.22 11.27 -8.54
C LEU A 156 -3.68 12.56 -9.19
N LYS A 157 -3.53 12.60 -10.51
CA LYS A 157 -3.17 13.81 -11.26
C LYS A 157 -4.18 14.94 -11.08
N SER A 158 -5.48 14.61 -11.01
CA SER A 158 -6.53 15.63 -10.78
C SER A 158 -6.59 16.13 -9.34
N LEU A 159 -6.06 15.37 -8.39
CA LEU A 159 -5.99 15.71 -6.96
C LEU A 159 -4.75 16.56 -6.64
N ALA A 160 -3.61 16.21 -7.20
CA ALA A 160 -2.32 16.84 -6.93
C ALA A 160 -2.31 18.31 -7.40
N LYS A 161 -1.59 19.15 -6.65
CA LYS A 161 -1.38 20.57 -7.02
C LYS A 161 -0.56 20.69 -8.31
N TYR A 162 0.39 19.77 -8.51
CA TYR A 162 1.27 19.74 -9.68
C TYR A 162 1.42 18.32 -10.24
N VAL A 163 1.80 18.26 -11.52
CA VAL A 163 2.23 17.01 -12.18
C VAL A 163 3.68 17.19 -12.62
N THR A 164 4.54 16.22 -12.32
CA THR A 164 5.95 16.28 -12.70
C THR A 164 6.12 16.20 -14.23
N GLU A 165 7.14 16.84 -14.77
CA GLU A 165 7.45 16.80 -16.21
C GLU A 165 8.04 15.47 -16.65
N LYS A 166 8.62 14.71 -15.70
CA LYS A 166 9.26 13.41 -15.91
C LYS A 166 8.58 12.32 -15.10
N THR A 167 8.73 11.08 -15.56
CA THR A 167 8.24 9.89 -14.86
C THR A 167 9.13 9.54 -13.65
N ASN A 168 8.68 8.57 -12.84
CA ASN A 168 9.50 8.01 -11.77
C ASN A 168 10.81 7.41 -12.31
N ASP A 169 10.79 6.75 -13.48
CA ASP A 169 11.97 6.14 -14.11
C ASP A 169 12.93 7.18 -14.71
N GLU A 170 12.45 8.40 -14.95
CA GLU A 170 13.21 9.53 -15.50
C GLU A 170 13.70 10.50 -14.42
N ASN A 171 13.71 10.09 -13.14
CA ASN A 171 14.08 10.90 -12.00
C ASN A 171 13.20 12.15 -11.79
N GLY A 172 11.88 12.07 -12.03
CA GLY A 172 10.95 13.19 -11.94
C GLY A 172 10.94 13.90 -10.58
N VAL A 173 11.09 13.17 -9.47
CA VAL A 173 11.23 13.77 -8.13
C VAL A 173 12.47 14.64 -8.04
N MET A 174 13.62 14.13 -8.48
CA MET A 174 14.89 14.86 -8.40
C MET A 174 14.92 16.09 -9.29
N GLU A 175 14.18 16.08 -10.41
CA GLU A 175 14.02 17.24 -11.28
C GLU A 175 13.30 18.38 -10.56
N VAL A 176 12.21 18.08 -9.86
CA VAL A 176 11.49 19.09 -9.07
C VAL A 176 12.39 19.63 -7.95
N LEU A 177 13.02 18.74 -7.17
CA LEU A 177 13.86 19.16 -6.02
C LEU A 177 15.07 20.02 -6.40
N LYS A 178 15.61 19.87 -7.62
CA LYS A 178 16.73 20.70 -8.10
C LYS A 178 16.34 22.13 -8.49
N ASN A 179 15.04 22.35 -8.70
CA ASN A 179 14.50 23.65 -9.14
C ASN A 179 13.75 24.40 -8.03
N LEU A 180 13.84 23.94 -6.78
CA LEU A 180 13.41 24.63 -5.57
C LEU A 180 14.49 25.59 -5.10
#